data_15f99bde5732ebb17678c5f47b8f7f4c
#
_entry.id   15f99bde5732ebb17678c5f47b8f7f4c
#
_cell.length_a   1.000
_cell.length_b   1.000
_cell.length_c   1.000
_cell.angle_alpha   90.00
_cell.angle_beta   90.00
_cell.angle_gamma   90.00
#
_symmetry.space_group_name_H-M   'P 1'
#
loop_
_entity.id
_entity.type
_entity.pdbx_description
1 polymer ?
#
loop_
_entity_poly.entity_id
_entity_poly.type
_entity_poly.pdbx_seq_one_letter_code
_entity_poly.pdbx_strand_id
1 'polypeptide(L)' 'MLLDEVIYMQVRVFREFLNRYKMKVVDAYQLFEKNDIWGYIESCYEVLHMSGDESVLNDIQRILKRNGALS' A
#
# COMPACT_ATOMS: atom_id res chain seq x y z
N MET A 1 -17.48 11.40 2.07
CA MET A 1 -17.57 10.11 1.40
C MET A 1 -16.30 9.31 1.59
N LEU A 2 -16.47 8.05 1.85
CA LEU A 2 -15.32 7.19 2.10
C LEU A 2 -14.41 7.06 0.90
N LEU A 3 -14.98 7.21 -0.32
CA LEU A 3 -14.19 7.04 -1.54
C LEU A 3 -13.02 8.02 -1.61
N ASP A 4 -13.28 9.28 -1.31
CA ASP A 4 -12.22 10.30 -1.36
C ASP A 4 -11.15 10.01 -0.30
N GLU A 5 -11.59 9.55 0.86
CA GLU A 5 -10.67 9.23 1.95
C GLU A 5 -9.83 8.01 1.61
N VAL A 6 -10.43 7.03 0.92
CA VAL A 6 -9.70 5.85 0.49
C VAL A 6 -8.62 6.23 -0.51
N ILE A 7 -8.99 7.05 -1.50
CA ILE A 7 -8.02 7.48 -2.52
C ILE A 7 -6.88 8.27 -1.87
N TYR A 8 -7.22 9.15 -0.94
CA TYR A 8 -6.19 9.92 -0.24
C TYR A 8 -5.22 8.98 0.49
N MET A 9 -5.76 7.98 1.16
CA MET A 9 -4.91 7.03 1.87
C MET A 9 -4.05 6.21 0.91
N GLN A 10 -4.62 5.79 -0.21
CA GLN A 10 -3.87 5.03 -1.22
C GLN A 10 -2.67 5.83 -1.72
N VAL A 11 -2.89 7.10 -2.02
CA VAL A 11 -1.81 7.96 -2.52
C VAL A 11 -0.75 8.17 -1.44
N ARG A 12 -1.19 8.45 -0.21
CA ARG A 12 -0.25 8.68 0.88
C ARG A 12 0.60 7.44 1.16
N VAL A 13 -0.04 6.29 1.23
CA VAL A 13 0.67 5.04 1.49
C VAL A 13 1.64 4.71 0.36
N PHE A 14 1.21 4.94 -0.88
CA PHE A 14 2.07 4.71 -2.02
C PHE A 14 3.33 5.57 -1.96
N ARG A 15 3.17 6.84 -1.63
CA ARG A 15 4.31 7.75 -1.54
C ARG A 15 5.26 7.33 -0.41
N GLU A 16 4.72 6.88 0.71
CA GLU A 16 5.54 6.40 1.80
C GLU A 16 6.26 5.12 1.45
N PHE A 17 5.61 4.26 0.66
CA PHE A 17 6.24 3.05 0.17
C PHE A 17 7.45 3.39 -0.70
N LEU A 18 7.28 4.34 -1.62
CA LEU A 18 8.39 4.80 -2.46
C LEU A 18 9.56 5.29 -1.61
N ASN A 19 9.24 6.03 -0.57
CA ASN A 19 10.26 6.60 0.30
C ASN A 19 11.00 5.51 1.08
N ARG A 20 10.26 4.52 1.57
CA ARG A 20 10.86 3.44 2.36
C ARG A 20 11.80 2.58 1.52
N TYR A 21 11.39 2.23 0.32
CA TYR A 21 12.13 1.28 -0.51
C TYR A 21 13.00 1.93 -1.57
N LYS A 22 12.95 3.26 -1.69
CA LYS A 22 13.75 4.00 -2.68
C LYS A 22 13.53 3.46 -4.09
N MET A 23 12.29 3.14 -4.39
CA MET A 23 11.91 2.49 -5.63
C MET A 23 11.41 3.51 -6.63
N LYS A 24 11.59 3.21 -7.91
CA LYS A 24 11.01 4.06 -8.96
C LYS A 24 9.50 3.95 -8.93
N VAL A 25 8.84 5.06 -9.29
CA VAL A 25 7.38 5.11 -9.28
C VAL A 25 6.76 3.99 -10.12
N VAL A 26 7.30 3.78 -11.33
CA VAL A 26 6.73 2.78 -12.23
C VAL A 26 6.86 1.38 -11.65
N ASP A 27 7.99 1.09 -11.01
CA ASP A 27 8.20 -0.24 -10.43
C ASP A 27 7.26 -0.47 -9.25
N ALA A 28 7.11 0.52 -8.39
CA ALA A 28 6.21 0.42 -7.24
C ALA A 28 4.76 0.31 -7.70
N TYR A 29 4.40 1.07 -8.73
CA TYR A 29 3.05 1.02 -9.26
C TYR A 29 2.71 -0.40 -9.76
N GLN A 30 3.66 -1.03 -10.46
CA GLN A 30 3.44 -2.38 -10.95
C GLN A 30 3.28 -3.37 -9.81
N LEU A 31 4.04 -3.20 -8.72
CA LEU A 31 3.87 -4.05 -7.55
C LEU A 31 2.48 -3.91 -6.95
N PHE A 32 2.02 -2.67 -6.81
CA PHE A 32 0.70 -2.42 -6.26
C PHE A 32 -0.40 -2.97 -7.14
N GLU A 33 -0.23 -2.87 -8.48
CA GLU A 33 -1.22 -3.39 -9.42
C GLU A 33 -1.26 -4.92 -9.41
N LYS A 34 -0.08 -5.54 -9.55
CA LYS A 34 -0.02 -6.99 -9.66
C LYS A 34 -0.46 -7.71 -8.40
N ASN A 35 -0.26 -7.09 -7.26
CA ASN A 35 -0.56 -7.70 -5.97
C ASN A 35 -1.83 -7.15 -5.35
N ASP A 36 -2.58 -6.34 -6.11
CA ASP A 36 -3.84 -5.75 -5.69
C ASP A 36 -3.73 -5.03 -4.35
N ILE A 37 -2.64 -4.29 -4.19
CA ILE A 37 -2.45 -3.51 -2.97
C ILE A 37 -3.48 -2.38 -2.91
N TRP A 38 -3.85 -1.82 -4.07
CA TRP A 38 -4.89 -0.81 -4.11
C TRP A 38 -6.20 -1.34 -3.53
N GLY A 39 -6.58 -2.55 -3.93
CA GLY A 39 -7.79 -3.19 -3.43
C GLY A 39 -7.69 -3.55 -1.95
N TYR A 40 -6.50 -3.94 -1.52
CA TYR A 40 -6.27 -4.22 -0.11
C TYR A 40 -6.55 -2.98 0.74
N ILE A 41 -6.04 -1.82 0.32
CA ILE A 41 -6.26 -0.58 1.06
C ILE A 41 -7.75 -0.22 1.06
N GLU A 42 -8.39 -0.37 -0.09
CA GLU A 42 -9.81 -0.05 -0.20
C GLU A 42 -10.65 -0.95 0.70
N SER A 43 -10.41 -2.26 0.62
CA SER A 43 -11.21 -3.25 1.36
C SER A 43 -11.01 -3.14 2.86
N CYS A 44 -9.81 -2.76 3.29
CA CYS A 44 -9.47 -2.74 4.71
C CYS A 44 -9.40 -1.33 5.28
N TYR A 45 -9.93 -0.35 4.55
CA TYR A 45 -9.78 1.04 4.95
C TYR A 45 -10.23 1.29 6.39
N GLU A 46 -11.36 0.71 6.79
CA GLU A 46 -11.90 0.95 8.14
C GLU A 46 -10.90 0.58 9.22
N VAL A 47 -10.18 -0.52 9.01
CA VAL A 47 -9.17 -0.95 9.97
C VAL A 47 -7.87 -0.19 9.79
N LEU A 48 -7.45 -0.01 8.53
CA LEU A 48 -6.15 0.57 8.24
C LEU A 48 -6.04 2.03 8.66
N HIS A 49 -7.15 2.79 8.54
CA HIS A 49 -7.07 4.20 8.89
C HIS A 49 -6.94 4.41 10.40
N MET A 50 -7.22 3.38 11.19
CA MET A 50 -7.03 3.41 12.65
C MET A 50 -5.62 2.99 13.03
N SER A 51 -4.89 2.39 12.11
CA SER A 51 -3.52 1.96 12.33
C SER A 51 -2.57 3.05 11.87
N GLY A 52 -1.35 3.05 12.36
CA GLY A 52 -0.36 4.00 11.86
C GLY A 52 0.14 3.58 10.48
N ASP A 53 0.67 4.54 9.73
CA ASP A 53 1.19 4.27 8.38
C ASP A 53 2.28 3.22 8.40
N GLU A 54 3.08 3.20 9.45
CA GLU A 54 4.14 2.21 9.62
C GLU A 54 3.56 0.80 9.61
N SER A 55 2.46 0.62 10.34
CA SER A 55 1.80 -0.68 10.42
C SER A 55 1.27 -1.10 9.05
N VAL A 56 0.68 -0.14 8.32
CA VAL A 56 0.15 -0.42 6.99
C VAL A 56 1.27 -0.84 6.04
N LEU A 57 2.40 -0.14 6.08
CA LEU A 57 3.54 -0.49 5.23
C LEU A 57 4.09 -1.87 5.57
N ASN A 58 4.12 -2.22 6.86
CA ASN A 58 4.57 -3.53 7.27
C ASN A 58 3.64 -4.62 6.74
N ASP A 59 2.33 -4.37 6.74
CA ASP A 59 1.38 -5.33 6.19
C ASP A 59 1.55 -5.50 4.69
N ILE A 60 1.77 -4.40 3.98
CA ILE A 60 2.02 -4.45 2.54
C ILE A 60 3.29 -5.24 2.25
N GLN A 61 4.33 -4.99 3.01
CA GLN A 61 5.58 -5.73 2.85
C GLN A 61 5.34 -7.24 3.03
N ARG A 62 4.54 -7.61 4.02
CA ARG A 62 4.24 -9.01 4.27
C ARG A 62 3.50 -9.64 3.10
N ILE A 63 2.54 -8.91 2.54
CA ILE A 63 1.79 -9.40 1.38
C ILE A 63 2.73 -9.61 0.20
N LEU A 64 3.58 -8.63 -0.07
CA LEU A 64 4.48 -8.70 -1.22
C LEU A 64 5.50 -9.83 -1.06
N LYS A 65 6.01 -10.04 0.15
CA LYS A 65 6.94 -11.15 0.39
C LYS A 65 6.25 -12.49 0.21
N ARG A 66 5.03 -12.61 0.74
CA ARG A 66 4.27 -13.86 0.61
C ARG A 66 4.01 -14.19 -0.86
N ASN A 67 3.80 -13.17 -1.68
CA ASN A 67 3.53 -13.36 -3.10
C ASN A 67 4.81 -13.51 -3.94
N GLY A 68 5.97 -13.45 -3.30
CA GLY A 68 7.24 -13.56 -4.02
C GLY A 68 7.63 -12.30 -4.75
N ALA A 69 6.98 -11.17 -4.45
CA ALA A 69 7.24 -9.92 -5.14
C ALA A 69 8.39 -9.13 -4.51
N LEU A 70 8.71 -9.42 -3.25
CA LEU A 70 9.85 -8.84 -2.55
C LEU A 70 10.66 -9.96 -1.90
N SER A 71 11.97 -9.75 -1.84
CA SER A 71 12.86 -10.72 -1.18
C SER A 71 12.83 -10.60 0.34
#